data_82bf6737e702e2e942b495b5f565e969
#
_entry.id   82bf6737e702e2e942b495b5f565e969
#
_cell.length_a   1.000
_cell.length_b   1.000
_cell.length_c   1.000
_cell.angle_alpha   90.00
_cell.angle_beta   90.00
_cell.angle_gamma   90.00
#
_symmetry.space_group_name_H-M   'P 1'
#
loop_
_entity.id
_entity.type
_entity.pdbx_description
1 polymer ?
#
loop_
_entity_poly.entity_id
_entity_poly.type
_entity_poly.pdbx_seq_one_letter_code
_entity_poly.pdbx_strand_id
1 'polypeptide(L)'
;KYPIVSIEDGLAEDDWDGWAAMTQALGEKVQLVGDDIFVTNIERLAKGVERGVGNAILIKVNQIGTLTETLQCIDMARGNGYGTVISHRSGETEDTFIADLAVATGAGQIKTGSASRTDRVAKYNQLLRIAEELGDVAHYPGRELYGL
;
A
#
# COMPACT_ATOMS: atom_id res chain seq x y z
N LYS A 1 -18.19 9.15 -13.18
CA LYS A 1 -18.73 10.47 -12.80
C LYS A 1 -17.71 11.25 -11.96
N TYR A 2 -16.90 10.56 -11.16
CA TYR A 2 -15.87 11.12 -10.30
C TYR A 2 -14.49 10.57 -10.69
N PRO A 3 -13.41 11.37 -10.55
CA PRO A 3 -12.05 10.95 -10.90
C PRO A 3 -11.42 10.09 -9.79
N ILE A 4 -12.05 8.96 -9.46
CA ILE A 4 -11.55 8.01 -8.47
C ILE A 4 -10.49 7.14 -9.13
N VAL A 5 -9.29 7.08 -8.54
CA VAL A 5 -8.17 6.27 -9.03
C VAL A 5 -7.81 5.12 -8.08
N SER A 6 -8.25 5.17 -6.83
CA SER A 6 -7.99 4.12 -5.84
C SER A 6 -9.14 4.01 -4.85
N ILE A 7 -9.48 2.78 -4.47
CA ILE A 7 -10.48 2.45 -3.45
C ILE A 7 -9.84 1.46 -2.48
N GLU A 8 -9.90 1.76 -1.19
CA GLU A 8 -9.45 0.87 -0.13
C GLU A 8 -10.64 0.24 0.58
N ASP A 9 -10.59 -1.07 0.80
CA ASP A 9 -11.63 -1.86 1.48
C ASP A 9 -13.05 -1.52 1.00
N GLY A 10 -13.26 -1.64 -0.30
CA GLY A 10 -14.56 -1.33 -0.91
C GLY A 10 -15.70 -2.27 -0.47
N LEU A 11 -15.39 -3.43 0.09
CA LEU A 11 -16.31 -4.46 0.58
C LEU A 11 -15.80 -5.07 1.87
N ALA A 12 -16.61 -5.88 2.54
CA ALA A 12 -16.24 -6.56 3.78
C ALA A 12 -15.06 -7.53 3.60
N GLU A 13 -14.30 -7.75 4.66
CA GLU A 13 -13.07 -8.56 4.70
C GLU A 13 -13.27 -10.06 4.46
N ASP A 14 -14.49 -10.54 4.49
CA ASP A 14 -14.90 -11.92 4.26
C ASP A 14 -15.72 -12.11 2.96
N ASP A 15 -16.10 -11.01 2.28
CA ASP A 15 -16.87 -11.05 1.03
C ASP A 15 -15.98 -11.28 -0.21
N TRP A 16 -15.32 -12.43 -0.24
CA TRP A 16 -14.41 -12.79 -1.33
C TRP A 16 -15.07 -12.81 -2.71
N ASP A 17 -16.34 -13.18 -2.80
CA ASP A 17 -17.07 -13.24 -4.06
C ASP A 17 -17.42 -11.83 -4.56
N GLY A 18 -17.85 -10.96 -3.66
CA GLY A 18 -18.07 -9.54 -3.97
C GLY A 18 -16.78 -8.84 -4.40
N TRP A 19 -15.68 -9.12 -3.71
CA TRP A 19 -14.37 -8.57 -4.09
C TRP A 19 -13.92 -9.03 -5.48
N ALA A 20 -14.09 -10.31 -5.82
CA ALA A 20 -13.78 -10.82 -7.16
C ALA A 20 -14.64 -10.13 -8.24
N ALA A 21 -15.94 -9.98 -7.99
CA ALA A 21 -16.84 -9.28 -8.89
C ALA A 21 -16.49 -7.79 -9.06
N MET A 22 -16.13 -7.11 -7.96
CA MET A 22 -15.66 -5.72 -7.98
C MET A 22 -14.35 -5.58 -8.77
N THR A 23 -13.42 -6.50 -8.58
CA THR A 23 -12.13 -6.50 -9.28
C THR A 23 -12.34 -6.72 -10.79
N GLN A 24 -13.20 -7.64 -11.18
CA GLN A 24 -13.56 -7.85 -12.57
C GLN A 24 -14.18 -6.60 -13.22
N ALA A 25 -15.00 -5.86 -12.47
CA ALA A 25 -15.70 -4.68 -12.99
C ALA A 25 -14.82 -3.43 -13.06
N LEU A 26 -13.91 -3.24 -12.12
CA LEU A 26 -13.19 -1.98 -11.91
C LEU A 26 -11.66 -2.10 -11.96
N GLY A 27 -11.10 -3.28 -11.79
CA GLY A 27 -9.65 -3.47 -11.55
C GLY A 27 -8.73 -3.01 -12.68
N GLU A 28 -9.24 -2.92 -13.92
CA GLU A 28 -8.47 -2.36 -15.05
C GLU A 28 -8.37 -0.82 -15.02
N LYS A 29 -9.22 -0.14 -14.22
CA LYS A 29 -9.36 1.32 -14.23
C LYS A 29 -9.07 1.96 -12.88
N VAL A 30 -9.16 1.17 -11.82
CA VAL A 30 -9.09 1.65 -10.44
C VAL A 30 -8.19 0.72 -9.63
N GLN A 31 -7.29 1.29 -8.85
CA GLN A 31 -6.57 0.53 -7.85
C GLN A 31 -7.54 0.09 -6.75
N LEU A 32 -7.60 -1.21 -6.49
CA LEU A 32 -8.44 -1.82 -5.45
C LEU A 32 -7.54 -2.38 -4.36
N VAL A 33 -7.41 -1.63 -3.28
CA VAL A 33 -6.49 -1.93 -2.17
C VAL A 33 -7.21 -2.77 -1.13
N GLY A 34 -6.70 -3.97 -0.86
CA GLY A 34 -7.16 -4.78 0.28
C GLY A 34 -6.36 -4.43 1.54
N ASP A 35 -7.05 -3.95 2.57
CA ASP A 35 -6.53 -3.78 3.92
C ASP A 35 -6.94 -4.98 4.78
N ASP A 36 -8.16 -4.99 5.30
CA ASP A 36 -8.63 -6.02 6.23
C ASP A 36 -8.84 -7.38 5.56
N ILE A 37 -9.07 -7.43 4.26
CA ILE A 37 -9.15 -8.70 3.53
C ILE A 37 -7.80 -9.41 3.46
N PHE A 38 -6.67 -8.69 3.44
CA PHE A 38 -5.33 -9.27 3.33
C PHE A 38 -4.50 -9.22 4.61
N VAL A 39 -4.69 -8.23 5.47
CA VAL A 39 -4.02 -8.03 6.77
C VAL A 39 -2.50 -8.21 6.73
N THR A 40 -1.83 -7.79 5.64
CA THR A 40 -0.38 -7.96 5.41
C THR A 40 0.06 -9.44 5.50
N ASN A 41 -0.83 -10.39 5.23
CA ASN A 41 -0.60 -11.82 5.41
C ASN A 41 -0.45 -12.51 4.05
N ILE A 42 0.64 -13.26 3.85
CA ILE A 42 0.97 -13.93 2.59
C ILE A 42 -0.04 -15.01 2.20
N GLU A 43 -0.62 -15.73 3.15
CA GLU A 43 -1.60 -16.78 2.86
C GLU A 43 -2.93 -16.17 2.37
N ARG A 44 -3.35 -15.05 3.00
CA ARG A 44 -4.53 -14.32 2.55
C ARG A 44 -4.31 -13.64 1.20
N LEU A 45 -3.11 -13.08 0.98
CA LEU A 45 -2.76 -12.50 -0.31
C LEU A 45 -2.71 -13.59 -1.40
N ALA A 46 -2.11 -14.75 -1.15
CA ALA A 46 -2.09 -15.87 -2.08
C ALA A 46 -3.51 -16.29 -2.49
N LYS A 47 -4.42 -16.42 -1.52
CA LYS A 47 -5.85 -16.68 -1.77
C LYS A 47 -6.48 -15.58 -2.64
N GLY A 48 -6.12 -14.31 -2.41
CA GLY A 48 -6.60 -13.19 -3.22
C GLY A 48 -6.12 -13.27 -4.66
N VAL A 49 -4.84 -13.55 -4.86
CA VAL A 49 -4.25 -13.78 -6.18
C VAL A 49 -4.95 -14.92 -6.93
N GLU A 50 -5.13 -16.07 -6.27
CA GLU A 50 -5.82 -17.23 -6.86
C GLU A 50 -7.25 -16.90 -7.29
N ARG A 51 -7.94 -16.06 -6.54
CA ARG A 51 -9.34 -15.69 -6.79
C ARG A 51 -9.53 -14.42 -7.62
N GLY A 52 -8.45 -13.74 -8.00
CA GLY A 52 -8.52 -12.47 -8.73
C GLY A 52 -9.17 -11.35 -7.92
N VAL A 53 -8.79 -11.22 -6.65
CA VAL A 53 -9.35 -10.28 -5.67
C VAL A 53 -8.41 -9.11 -5.42
N GLY A 54 -8.84 -7.89 -5.74
CA GLY A 54 -8.00 -6.69 -5.63
C GLY A 54 -6.89 -6.63 -6.67
N ASN A 55 -6.10 -5.58 -6.63
CA ASN A 55 -4.89 -5.40 -7.44
C ASN A 55 -3.81 -4.62 -6.67
N ALA A 56 -4.05 -4.35 -5.39
CA ALA A 56 -3.09 -3.74 -4.48
C ALA A 56 -3.36 -4.22 -3.04
N ILE A 57 -2.33 -4.13 -2.20
CA ILE A 57 -2.41 -4.48 -0.77
C ILE A 57 -1.90 -3.33 0.09
N LEU A 58 -2.58 -3.11 1.22
CA LEU A 58 -2.09 -2.24 2.28
C LEU A 58 -1.10 -2.99 3.17
N ILE A 59 0.06 -2.41 3.39
CA ILE A 59 1.15 -3.01 4.17
C ILE A 59 1.28 -2.32 5.52
N LYS A 60 1.03 -3.05 6.58
CA LYS A 60 1.14 -2.60 7.98
C LYS A 60 2.12 -3.51 8.72
N VAL A 61 3.34 -3.04 8.96
CA VAL A 61 4.44 -3.84 9.53
C VAL A 61 4.05 -4.52 10.84
N ASN A 62 3.36 -3.80 11.73
CA ASN A 62 2.96 -4.35 13.03
C ASN A 62 1.70 -5.24 12.97
N GLN A 63 1.05 -5.37 11.82
CA GLN A 63 -0.11 -6.26 11.65
C GLN A 63 0.34 -7.71 11.46
N ILE A 64 1.38 -7.93 10.67
CA ILE A 64 2.04 -9.23 10.53
C ILE A 64 3.09 -9.45 11.63
N GLY A 65 3.83 -8.41 12.03
CA GLY A 65 4.64 -8.40 13.24
C GLY A 65 6.15 -8.40 13.04
N THR A 66 6.66 -8.84 11.91
CA THR A 66 8.10 -8.81 11.60
C THR A 66 8.39 -8.14 10.25
N LEU A 67 9.57 -7.54 10.14
CA LEU A 67 10.04 -6.98 8.87
C LEU A 67 10.21 -8.05 7.80
N THR A 68 10.70 -9.22 8.17
CA THR A 68 10.90 -10.34 7.24
C THR A 68 9.57 -10.75 6.58
N GLU A 69 8.52 -10.97 7.36
CA GLU A 69 7.20 -11.33 6.83
C GLU A 69 6.59 -10.19 6.01
N THR A 70 6.82 -8.94 6.43
CA THR A 70 6.40 -7.74 5.69
C THR A 70 7.04 -7.72 4.29
N LEU A 71 8.37 -7.92 4.21
CA LEU A 71 9.08 -7.95 2.93
C LEU A 71 8.63 -9.13 2.05
N GLN A 72 8.42 -10.31 2.63
CA GLN A 72 7.87 -11.46 1.91
C GLN A 72 6.49 -11.16 1.31
N CYS A 73 5.63 -10.45 2.05
CA CYS A 73 4.32 -10.04 1.57
C CYS A 73 4.43 -9.03 0.42
N ILE A 74 5.35 -8.05 0.52
CA ILE A 74 5.63 -7.08 -0.54
C ILE A 74 6.15 -7.78 -1.80
N ASP A 75 7.10 -8.71 -1.65
CA ASP A 75 7.67 -9.46 -2.77
C ASP A 75 6.62 -10.33 -3.46
N MET A 76 5.76 -11.00 -2.69
CA MET A 76 4.64 -11.78 -3.24
C MET A 76 3.66 -10.87 -4.00
N ALA A 77 3.28 -9.74 -3.44
CA ALA A 77 2.40 -8.77 -4.08
C ALA A 77 2.98 -8.34 -5.44
N ARG A 78 4.23 -7.90 -5.43
CA ARG A 78 4.94 -7.45 -6.63
C ARG A 78 5.08 -8.57 -7.67
N GLY A 79 5.44 -9.78 -7.25
CA GLY A 79 5.58 -10.95 -8.13
C GLY A 79 4.27 -11.35 -8.82
N ASN A 80 3.13 -10.91 -8.31
CA ASN A 80 1.80 -11.16 -8.87
C ASN A 80 1.13 -9.92 -9.45
N GLY A 81 1.89 -8.82 -9.66
CA GLY A 81 1.37 -7.60 -10.28
C GLY A 81 0.49 -6.73 -9.37
N TYR A 82 0.52 -6.96 -8.06
CA TYR A 82 -0.19 -6.13 -7.10
C TYR A 82 0.63 -4.90 -6.72
N GLY A 83 -0.03 -3.75 -6.65
CA GLY A 83 0.52 -2.56 -6.02
C GLY A 83 0.66 -2.73 -4.50
N THR A 84 1.59 -1.98 -3.90
CA THR A 84 1.77 -1.97 -2.44
C THR A 84 1.63 -0.55 -1.91
N VAL A 85 0.91 -0.38 -0.82
CA VAL A 85 0.74 0.90 -0.12
C VAL A 85 1.27 0.74 1.30
N ILE A 86 2.41 1.36 1.62
CA ILE A 86 2.95 1.30 2.97
C ILE A 86 2.12 2.20 3.88
N SER A 87 1.67 1.65 5.00
CA SER A 87 0.66 2.33 5.83
C SER A 87 1.08 2.52 7.27
N HIS A 88 0.66 3.66 7.81
CA HIS A 88 0.62 3.93 9.24
C HIS A 88 -0.51 3.15 9.93
N ARG A 89 -0.65 3.35 11.24
CA ARG A 89 -1.81 2.93 12.03
C ARG A 89 -2.53 4.16 12.61
N SER A 90 -3.74 3.94 13.14
CA SER A 90 -4.50 4.99 13.84
C SER A 90 -3.75 5.52 15.07
N GLY A 91 -3.11 4.65 15.84
CA GLY A 91 -2.15 5.00 16.88
C GLY A 91 -0.74 5.05 16.30
N GLU A 92 -0.07 6.19 16.37
CA GLU A 92 1.26 6.43 15.80
C GLU A 92 2.18 7.15 16.78
N THR A 93 3.47 7.06 16.46
CA THR A 93 4.54 7.84 17.08
C THR A 93 5.26 8.68 16.04
N GLU A 94 6.29 9.41 16.42
CA GLU A 94 7.16 10.16 15.49
C GLU A 94 8.21 9.28 14.78
N ASP A 95 8.18 7.96 14.99
CA ASP A 95 9.03 7.02 14.27
C ASP A 95 8.80 7.14 12.75
N THR A 96 9.88 7.12 11.98
CA THR A 96 9.87 7.37 10.53
C THR A 96 10.06 6.13 9.69
N PHE A 97 10.25 4.95 10.29
CA PHE A 97 10.64 3.72 9.62
C PHE A 97 9.81 3.40 8.37
N ILE A 98 8.50 3.65 8.40
CA ILE A 98 7.63 3.35 7.24
C ILE A 98 7.91 4.24 6.03
N ALA A 99 8.49 5.43 6.21
CA ALA A 99 8.93 6.27 5.10
C ALA A 99 10.16 5.67 4.42
N ASP A 100 11.15 5.23 5.22
CA ASP A 100 12.33 4.52 4.71
C ASP A 100 11.92 3.22 4.01
N LEU A 101 11.01 2.44 4.60
CA LEU A 101 10.48 1.20 4.02
C LEU A 101 9.81 1.45 2.65
N ALA A 102 8.98 2.50 2.55
CA ALA A 102 8.28 2.83 1.30
C ALA A 102 9.25 3.13 0.15
N VAL A 103 10.32 3.88 0.43
CA VAL A 103 11.35 4.19 -0.57
C VAL A 103 12.24 2.97 -0.84
N ALA A 104 12.73 2.30 0.19
CA ALA A 104 13.64 1.15 0.05
C ALA A 104 13.01 0.00 -0.74
N THR A 105 11.69 -0.20 -0.61
CA THR A 105 10.96 -1.23 -1.36
C THR A 105 10.45 -0.75 -2.72
N GLY A 106 10.58 0.54 -3.04
CA GLY A 106 10.01 1.11 -4.27
C GLY A 106 8.48 0.96 -4.34
N ALA A 107 7.79 1.03 -3.19
CA ALA A 107 6.33 0.86 -3.12
C ALA A 107 5.57 1.92 -3.93
N GLY A 108 6.18 3.11 -4.09
CA GLY A 108 5.59 4.23 -4.82
C GLY A 108 4.44 4.93 -4.07
N GLN A 109 3.94 4.33 -3.00
CA GLN A 109 2.78 4.82 -2.24
C GLN A 109 3.02 4.69 -0.74
N ILE A 110 2.58 5.72 -0.02
CA ILE A 110 2.51 5.69 1.45
C ILE A 110 1.20 6.31 1.93
N LYS A 111 0.52 5.65 2.85
CA LYS A 111 -0.65 6.15 3.57
C LYS A 111 -0.20 6.52 4.99
N THR A 112 0.00 7.81 5.26
CA THR A 112 0.56 8.25 6.56
C THR A 112 -0.15 9.43 7.20
N GLY A 113 -1.41 9.64 6.84
CA GLY A 113 -2.27 10.68 7.42
C GLY A 113 -2.11 12.03 6.76
N SER A 114 -2.74 13.04 7.34
CA SER A 114 -2.68 14.42 6.88
C SER A 114 -1.33 15.07 7.22
N ALA A 115 -0.99 16.14 6.51
CA ALA A 115 0.18 16.99 6.80
C ALA A 115 -0.03 17.86 8.07
N SER A 116 -0.50 17.23 9.14
CA SER A 116 -0.69 17.82 10.47
C SER A 116 -0.46 16.74 11.53
N ARG A 117 -0.15 17.15 12.74
CA ARG A 117 0.34 16.34 13.87
C ARG A 117 1.75 15.80 13.60
N THR A 118 2.62 15.86 14.60
CA THR A 118 4.05 15.48 14.45
C THR A 118 4.24 14.01 14.16
N ASP A 119 3.40 13.14 14.69
CA ASP A 119 3.39 11.69 14.41
C ASP A 119 3.13 11.36 12.93
N ARG A 120 2.53 12.27 12.15
CA ARG A 120 2.32 12.15 10.71
C ARG A 120 3.37 12.92 9.91
N VAL A 121 3.59 14.17 10.28
CA VAL A 121 4.53 15.07 9.60
C VAL A 121 5.96 14.54 9.65
N ALA A 122 6.35 13.80 10.70
CA ALA A 122 7.65 13.14 10.79
C ALA A 122 7.96 12.26 9.58
N LYS A 123 6.97 11.49 9.08
CA LYS A 123 7.14 10.63 7.89
C LYS A 123 7.32 11.44 6.61
N TYR A 124 6.54 12.52 6.45
CA TYR A 124 6.72 13.43 5.30
C TYR A 124 8.09 14.11 5.32
N ASN A 125 8.53 14.58 6.49
CA ASN A 125 9.86 15.16 6.64
C ASN A 125 10.96 14.13 6.35
N GLN A 126 10.77 12.88 6.70
CA GLN A 126 11.72 11.81 6.37
C GLN A 126 11.78 11.57 4.86
N LEU A 127 10.66 11.54 4.15
CA LEU A 127 10.66 11.44 2.69
C LEU A 127 11.42 12.59 2.03
N LEU A 128 11.28 13.81 2.57
CA LEU A 128 12.05 14.97 2.08
C LEU A 128 13.57 14.80 2.30
N ARG A 129 13.99 14.29 3.47
CA ARG A 129 15.41 14.00 3.74
C ARG A 129 15.96 12.91 2.82
N ILE A 130 15.19 11.86 2.60
CA ILE A 130 15.57 10.78 1.67
C ILE A 130 15.70 11.35 0.24
N ALA A 131 14.77 12.18 -0.19
CA ALA A 131 14.86 12.82 -1.51
C ALA A 131 16.08 13.72 -1.64
N GLU A 132 16.44 14.49 -0.59
CA GLU A 132 17.65 15.30 -0.55
C GLU A 132 18.92 14.44 -0.62
N GLU A 133 18.96 13.31 0.10
CA GLU A 133 20.08 12.37 0.11
C GLU A 133 20.25 11.68 -1.25
N LEU A 134 19.16 11.30 -1.90
CA LEU A 134 19.17 10.65 -3.21
C LEU A 134 19.48 11.65 -4.35
N GLY A 135 19.23 12.94 -4.18
CA GLY A 135 19.49 13.95 -5.20
C GLY A 135 18.81 13.65 -6.54
N ASP A 136 19.58 13.68 -7.62
CA ASP A 136 19.06 13.52 -8.99
C ASP A 136 18.49 12.12 -9.30
N VAL A 137 18.74 11.12 -8.45
CA VAL A 137 18.16 9.77 -8.64
C VAL A 137 16.84 9.60 -7.89
N ALA A 138 16.41 10.61 -7.13
CA ALA A 138 15.11 10.60 -6.48
C ALA A 138 14.00 10.62 -7.53
N HIS A 139 13.08 9.67 -7.44
CA HIS A 139 11.91 9.60 -8.33
C HIS A 139 10.62 9.50 -7.54
N TYR A 140 9.65 10.34 -7.87
CA TYR A 140 8.29 10.27 -7.36
C TYR A 140 7.32 9.91 -8.48
N PRO A 141 6.75 8.70 -8.52
CA PRO A 141 5.95 8.24 -9.64
C PRO A 141 4.64 9.02 -9.82
N GLY A 142 4.09 9.56 -8.73
CA GLY A 142 2.89 10.39 -8.80
C GLY A 142 1.75 9.72 -9.58
N ARG A 143 1.29 10.39 -10.64
CA ARG A 143 0.17 9.91 -11.46
C ARG A 143 0.52 8.71 -12.34
N GLU A 144 1.79 8.54 -12.68
CA GLU A 144 2.28 7.41 -13.50
C GLU A 144 1.94 6.06 -12.87
N LEU A 145 1.91 6.02 -11.53
CA LEU A 145 1.54 4.83 -10.77
C LEU A 145 0.15 4.28 -11.13
N TYR A 146 -0.74 5.16 -11.57
CA TYR A 146 -2.12 4.82 -11.96
C TYR A 146 -2.33 4.79 -13.48
N GLY A 147 -1.25 4.89 -14.26
CA GLY A 147 -1.33 4.97 -15.73
C GLY A 147 -1.94 6.27 -16.25
N LEU A 148 -1.80 7.38 -15.51
CA LEU A 148 -2.39 8.70 -15.80
C LEU A 148 -1.34 9.72 -16.21
#